data_e9203f89e5e02fcec3760ae4e75c85c5
#
_entry.id   e9203f89e5e02fcec3760ae4e75c85c5
#
_cell.length_a   1.000
_cell.length_b   1.000
_cell.length_c   1.000
_cell.angle_alpha   90.00
_cell.angle_beta   90.00
_cell.angle_gamma   90.00
#
_symmetry.space_group_name_H-M   'P 1'
#
loop_
_entity.id
_entity.type
_entity.pdbx_description
1 polymer ?
#
loop_
_entity_poly.entity_id
_entity_poly.type
_entity_poly.pdbx_seq_one_letter_code
_entity_poly.pdbx_strand_id
1 'polypeptide(L)'
;FRSSVLAMGDNVLNYKENNFLAAVHFGKAACGVAFLDISTGEFLTGEGTPDYVEKLMANFQPKEVLYDRAMKSKFEQAFGTKYCTFELDDWVFTEQTARQKLLGHFKTKSLKGFGVEHLKNGVIASGAIMQYLEITQHTQINHITALSRIEEDKFVRMDRFTIRSLELVAPMQEDGSSLLNVIDRTVTAMGGRMLRRWLVFPLKDVRPINERLDIVEYFFKEPEFRQLLDEQLHRIGDLERIISKVAVGRVSPREVVQLQHALEAIRPIKTACEHAKNEALKRVGEQLNLCDTLRERIAKEIQPDPPQLVNKGDVIADGYHAELDDLRAISRHGKDYLLKIQEREIEKTGISSLKVGYNNVFGYYLEVRNTFKDKVPEDWIRKQTLAQAERYITQELKEYEEKILGADEKILILETQLFNELIVAMQEYIPQIQINANLIARMDCLLSFAKASDENRYVRPVIDDSQVLDIKQGRHPVIETQLPLGERYVPNDVLLDTEKQQIMMITGPNMAG
;
A
#
# COMPACT_ATOMS: atom_id res chain seq x y z
N PHE A 1 21.04 -9.76 -4.72
CA PHE A 1 19.77 -10.26 -4.17
C PHE A 1 19.02 -9.09 -3.53
N ARG A 2 17.91 -8.63 -4.13
CA ARG A 2 17.03 -7.68 -3.48
C ARG A 2 16.19 -8.47 -2.48
N SER A 3 16.30 -8.11 -1.20
CA SER A 3 15.45 -8.71 -0.17
C SER A 3 13.97 -8.46 -0.48
N SER A 4 13.14 -9.48 -0.35
CA SER A 4 11.68 -9.36 -0.50
C SER A 4 11.06 -8.38 0.50
N VAL A 5 11.73 -8.13 1.63
CA VAL A 5 11.30 -7.18 2.66
C VAL A 5 11.33 -5.72 2.19
N LEU A 6 12.13 -5.41 1.17
CA LEU A 6 12.22 -4.07 0.57
C LEU A 6 11.38 -3.94 -0.71
N ALA A 7 10.50 -4.90 -0.98
CA ALA A 7 9.65 -4.89 -2.16
C ALA A 7 8.58 -3.80 -2.07
N MET A 8 8.31 -3.17 -3.22
CA MET A 8 7.27 -2.16 -3.40
C MET A 8 6.19 -2.62 -4.40
N GLY A 9 6.42 -3.73 -5.10
CA GLY A 9 5.55 -4.24 -6.15
C GLY A 9 4.44 -5.16 -5.62
N ASP A 10 3.25 -5.06 -6.21
CA ASP A 10 2.06 -5.82 -5.81
C ASP A 10 2.21 -7.35 -5.98
N ASN A 11 3.12 -7.79 -6.85
CA ASN A 11 3.35 -9.22 -7.11
C ASN A 11 4.05 -9.97 -5.95
N VAL A 12 4.68 -9.25 -5.03
CA VAL A 12 5.46 -9.82 -3.93
C VAL A 12 4.79 -9.58 -2.57
N LEU A 13 3.96 -8.52 -2.48
CA LEU A 13 3.34 -8.07 -1.24
C LEU A 13 1.96 -8.69 -1.04
N ASN A 14 1.72 -9.24 0.17
CA ASN A 14 0.37 -9.50 0.62
C ASN A 14 -0.28 -8.17 1.03
N TYR A 15 -1.42 -7.81 0.43
CA TYR A 15 -2.03 -6.49 0.60
C TYR A 15 -2.61 -6.24 2.01
N LYS A 16 -3.02 -7.27 2.74
CA LYS A 16 -3.53 -7.17 4.12
C LYS A 16 -2.49 -7.49 5.20
N GLU A 17 -1.22 -7.58 4.85
CA GLU A 17 -0.12 -7.79 5.79
C GLU A 17 0.96 -6.74 5.60
N ASN A 18 1.56 -6.32 6.72
CA ASN A 18 2.77 -5.51 6.68
C ASN A 18 3.96 -6.36 6.23
N ASN A 19 4.93 -5.70 5.61
CA ASN A 19 6.17 -6.32 5.16
C ASN A 19 7.33 -5.68 5.92
N PHE A 20 7.51 -6.07 7.19
CA PHE A 20 8.48 -5.46 8.09
C PHE A 20 9.90 -5.98 7.93
N LEU A 21 10.82 -5.03 7.85
CA LEU A 21 12.23 -5.21 8.15
C LEU A 21 12.46 -4.81 9.61
N ALA A 22 13.12 -5.63 10.40
CA ALA A 22 13.49 -5.32 11.76
C ALA A 22 14.99 -5.17 11.93
N ALA A 23 15.42 -4.44 12.96
CA ALA A 23 16.79 -4.44 13.44
C ALA A 23 16.79 -4.56 14.96
N VAL A 24 17.76 -5.30 15.50
CA VAL A 24 17.92 -5.51 16.93
C VAL A 24 19.32 -5.08 17.36
N HIS A 25 19.39 -4.31 18.44
CA HIS A 25 20.64 -3.88 19.05
C HIS A 25 20.71 -4.31 20.52
N PHE A 26 21.79 -4.99 20.88
CA PHE A 26 22.06 -5.41 22.24
C PHE A 26 22.90 -4.34 22.98
N GLY A 27 22.22 -3.49 23.75
CA GLY A 27 22.88 -2.53 24.63
C GLY A 27 23.27 -3.15 25.97
N LYS A 28 23.97 -2.36 26.80
CA LYS A 28 24.38 -2.81 28.13
C LYS A 28 23.20 -2.98 29.09
N ALA A 29 22.24 -2.08 29.03
CA ALA A 29 21.10 -2.05 29.95
C ALA A 29 19.81 -2.57 29.35
N ALA A 30 19.66 -2.49 28.02
CA ALA A 30 18.44 -2.87 27.32
C ALA A 30 18.73 -3.31 25.89
N CYS A 31 17.80 -4.05 25.30
CA CYS A 31 17.80 -4.42 23.89
C CYS A 31 16.90 -3.45 23.13
N GLY A 32 17.42 -2.84 22.06
CA GLY A 32 16.65 -1.97 21.18
C GLY A 32 16.13 -2.73 19.97
N VAL A 33 14.99 -2.32 19.46
CA VAL A 33 14.38 -2.88 18.25
C VAL A 33 13.76 -1.77 17.42
N ALA A 34 13.79 -1.93 16.10
CA ALA A 34 13.10 -1.08 15.16
C ALA A 34 12.43 -1.93 14.08
N PHE A 35 11.31 -1.43 13.56
CA PHE A 35 10.55 -2.07 12.49
C PHE A 35 10.24 -1.04 11.42
N LEU A 36 10.50 -1.39 10.15
CA LEU A 36 10.17 -0.57 9.00
C LEU A 36 9.40 -1.38 7.97
N ASP A 37 8.26 -0.87 7.55
CA ASP A 37 7.59 -1.31 6.33
C ASP A 37 7.84 -0.27 5.23
N ILE A 38 8.74 -0.54 4.31
CA ILE A 38 9.09 0.39 3.24
C ILE A 38 7.92 0.61 2.28
N SER A 39 7.02 -0.36 2.16
CA SER A 39 5.86 -0.25 1.27
C SER A 39 4.79 0.71 1.77
N THR A 40 4.80 1.04 3.06
CA THR A 40 3.84 1.96 3.69
C THR A 40 4.51 3.18 4.32
N GLY A 41 5.81 3.12 4.59
CA GLY A 41 6.55 4.16 5.31
C GLY A 41 6.43 4.09 6.82
N GLU A 42 5.77 3.08 7.38
CA GLU A 42 5.64 2.91 8.82
C GLU A 42 6.97 2.54 9.46
N PHE A 43 7.40 3.35 10.42
CA PHE A 43 8.70 3.19 11.10
C PHE A 43 8.51 3.30 12.60
N LEU A 44 8.82 2.22 13.32
CA LEU A 44 8.54 2.06 14.75
C LEU A 44 9.81 1.68 15.49
N THR A 45 9.94 2.10 16.74
CA THR A 45 11.06 1.73 17.60
C THR A 45 10.62 1.54 19.04
N GLY A 46 11.38 0.70 19.75
CA GLY A 46 11.19 0.45 21.17
C GLY A 46 12.45 -0.15 21.78
N GLU A 47 12.45 -0.28 23.09
CA GLU A 47 13.51 -0.98 23.81
C GLU A 47 12.99 -1.62 25.09
N GLY A 48 13.69 -2.64 25.56
CA GLY A 48 13.35 -3.37 26.75
C GLY A 48 14.25 -4.58 26.95
N THR A 49 13.79 -5.55 27.71
CA THR A 49 14.51 -6.82 27.86
C THR A 49 14.49 -7.60 26.53
N PRO A 50 15.43 -8.52 26.29
CA PRO A 50 15.36 -9.42 25.14
C PRO A 50 14.03 -10.18 25.04
N ASP A 51 13.44 -10.58 26.17
CA ASP A 51 12.14 -11.22 26.21
C ASP A 51 11.01 -10.31 25.70
N TYR A 52 11.01 -9.06 26.10
CA TYR A 52 10.07 -8.07 25.59
C TYR A 52 10.22 -7.84 24.09
N VAL A 53 11.45 -7.72 23.61
CA VAL A 53 11.74 -7.56 22.17
C VAL A 53 11.26 -8.79 21.39
N GLU A 54 11.44 -10.01 21.93
CA GLU A 54 10.89 -11.23 21.32
C GLU A 54 9.37 -11.18 21.19
N LYS A 55 8.66 -10.65 22.18
CA LYS A 55 7.20 -10.45 22.11
C LYS A 55 6.82 -9.48 21.00
N LEU A 56 7.54 -8.37 20.87
CA LEU A 56 7.32 -7.43 19.77
C LEU A 56 7.57 -8.07 18.42
N MET A 57 8.64 -8.83 18.27
CA MET A 57 8.94 -9.52 17.02
C MET A 57 7.88 -10.57 16.68
N ALA A 58 7.33 -11.25 17.66
CA ALA A 58 6.22 -12.18 17.48
C ALA A 58 4.95 -11.46 16.99
N ASN A 59 4.68 -10.26 17.49
CA ASN A 59 3.50 -9.48 17.14
C ASN A 59 3.63 -8.83 15.76
N PHE A 60 4.80 -8.28 15.42
CA PHE A 60 5.05 -7.62 14.14
C PHE A 60 5.42 -8.59 13.02
N GLN A 61 5.91 -9.76 13.34
CA GLN A 61 6.29 -10.81 12.38
C GLN A 61 7.21 -10.29 11.25
N PRO A 62 8.41 -9.78 11.59
CA PRO A 62 9.31 -9.26 10.57
C PRO A 62 9.73 -10.35 9.59
N LYS A 63 9.83 -9.98 8.30
CA LYS A 63 10.28 -10.87 7.24
C LYS A 63 11.80 -11.03 7.20
N GLU A 64 12.52 -10.04 7.75
CA GLU A 64 13.98 -10.05 7.85
C GLU A 64 14.39 -9.27 9.09
N VAL A 65 15.46 -9.71 9.74
CA VAL A 65 16.00 -9.09 10.96
C VAL A 65 17.49 -8.78 10.77
N LEU A 66 17.85 -7.54 11.00
CA LEU A 66 19.23 -7.07 10.98
C LEU A 66 19.82 -7.12 12.40
N TYR A 67 21.05 -7.56 12.52
CA TYR A 67 21.78 -7.50 13.79
C TYR A 67 23.28 -7.36 13.56
N ASP A 68 24.00 -6.98 14.62
CA ASP A 68 25.44 -6.86 14.62
C ASP A 68 26.11 -8.24 14.54
N ARG A 69 26.95 -8.43 13.53
CA ARG A 69 27.70 -9.66 13.28
C ARG A 69 28.43 -10.18 14.52
N ALA A 70 28.99 -9.26 15.32
CA ALA A 70 29.69 -9.60 16.56
C ALA A 70 28.75 -10.17 17.65
N MET A 71 27.44 -9.96 17.53
CA MET A 71 26.42 -10.38 18.50
C MET A 71 25.64 -11.63 18.09
N LYS A 72 26.14 -12.41 17.14
CA LYS A 72 25.46 -13.59 16.63
C LYS A 72 25.04 -14.58 17.73
N SER A 73 25.94 -14.89 18.64
CA SER A 73 25.65 -15.82 19.75
C SER A 73 24.56 -15.28 20.67
N LYS A 74 24.59 -13.98 21.00
CA LYS A 74 23.55 -13.34 21.80
C LYS A 74 22.20 -13.34 21.09
N PHE A 75 22.21 -13.07 19.81
CA PHE A 75 20.99 -13.06 18.99
C PHE A 75 20.33 -14.44 18.96
N GLU A 76 21.10 -15.49 18.66
CA GLU A 76 20.60 -16.86 18.62
C GLU A 76 20.12 -17.36 19.99
N GLN A 77 20.82 -16.97 21.06
CA GLN A 77 20.39 -17.29 22.42
C GLN A 77 19.07 -16.63 22.79
N ALA A 78 18.87 -15.37 22.40
CA ALA A 78 17.67 -14.61 22.75
C ALA A 78 16.47 -14.94 21.84
N PHE A 79 16.70 -15.14 20.54
CA PHE A 79 15.65 -15.20 19.50
C PHE A 79 15.63 -16.50 18.70
N GLY A 80 16.62 -17.37 18.90
CA GLY A 80 16.73 -18.61 18.15
C GLY A 80 17.18 -18.40 16.70
N THR A 81 16.88 -19.37 15.85
CA THR A 81 17.29 -19.40 14.44
C THR A 81 16.10 -19.33 13.46
N LYS A 82 14.91 -19.02 13.95
CA LYS A 82 13.66 -19.02 13.18
C LYS A 82 13.49 -17.82 12.23
N TYR A 83 14.21 -16.73 12.48
CA TYR A 83 14.11 -15.52 11.65
C TYR A 83 15.05 -15.58 10.47
N CYS A 84 14.62 -15.00 9.34
CA CYS A 84 15.51 -14.67 8.24
C CYS A 84 16.37 -13.47 8.66
N THR A 85 17.69 -13.62 8.68
CA THR A 85 18.60 -12.63 9.24
C THR A 85 19.60 -12.11 8.23
N PHE A 86 20.08 -10.88 8.45
CA PHE A 86 21.21 -10.29 7.75
C PHE A 86 22.13 -9.60 8.77
N GLU A 87 23.41 -9.95 8.71
CA GLU A 87 24.44 -9.41 9.61
C GLU A 87 25.03 -8.11 9.07
N LEU A 88 25.14 -7.11 9.93
CA LEU A 88 25.81 -5.84 9.64
C LEU A 88 27.07 -5.67 10.50
N ASP A 89 27.96 -4.81 10.07
CA ASP A 89 29.18 -4.48 10.81
C ASP A 89 28.87 -3.70 12.10
N ASP A 90 29.71 -3.86 13.12
CA ASP A 90 29.51 -3.28 14.44
C ASP A 90 29.41 -1.75 14.47
N TRP A 91 30.11 -1.05 13.58
CA TRP A 91 30.07 0.40 13.52
C TRP A 91 28.70 0.96 13.14
N VAL A 92 27.83 0.16 12.50
CA VAL A 92 26.45 0.53 12.17
C VAL A 92 25.62 0.70 13.44
N PHE A 93 25.88 -0.11 14.46
CA PHE A 93 25.15 -0.14 15.73
C PHE A 93 25.79 0.78 16.77
N THR A 94 26.02 2.02 16.41
CA THR A 94 26.54 3.08 17.30
C THR A 94 25.57 4.24 17.38
N GLU A 95 25.53 4.92 18.53
CA GLU A 95 24.69 6.09 18.73
C GLU A 95 25.02 7.21 17.74
N GLN A 96 26.31 7.45 17.49
CA GLN A 96 26.75 8.48 16.56
C GLN A 96 26.24 8.23 15.12
N THR A 97 26.42 7.04 14.61
CA THR A 97 25.95 6.65 13.25
C THR A 97 24.44 6.74 13.17
N ALA A 98 23.73 6.21 14.16
CA ALA A 98 22.27 6.21 14.20
C ALA A 98 21.70 7.63 14.19
N ARG A 99 22.19 8.49 15.07
CA ARG A 99 21.74 9.89 15.15
C ARG A 99 22.02 10.64 13.86
N GLN A 100 23.21 10.48 13.30
CA GLN A 100 23.57 11.11 12.03
C GLN A 100 22.61 10.71 10.91
N LYS A 101 22.29 9.43 10.77
CA LYS A 101 21.38 8.93 9.73
C LYS A 101 19.95 9.40 9.93
N LEU A 102 19.43 9.31 11.15
CA LEU A 102 18.05 9.71 11.46
C LEU A 102 17.84 11.21 11.37
N LEU A 103 18.73 12.01 11.96
CA LEU A 103 18.64 13.47 11.90
C LEU A 103 18.79 14.00 10.46
N GLY A 104 19.66 13.37 9.69
CA GLY A 104 19.83 13.70 8.27
C GLY A 104 18.59 13.36 7.43
N HIS A 105 18.00 12.21 7.65
CA HIS A 105 16.79 11.80 6.93
C HIS A 105 15.59 12.69 7.26
N PHE A 106 15.31 12.90 8.54
CA PHE A 106 14.17 13.71 8.98
C PHE A 106 14.42 15.23 8.91
N LYS A 107 15.63 15.65 8.55
CA LYS A 107 16.01 17.06 8.44
C LYS A 107 15.69 17.85 9.73
N THR A 108 16.05 17.27 10.86
CA THR A 108 15.82 17.84 12.19
C THR A 108 17.11 17.86 13.01
N LYS A 109 17.14 18.69 14.03
CA LYS A 109 18.28 18.81 14.95
C LYS A 109 18.18 17.88 16.16
N SER A 110 17.00 17.31 16.41
CA SER A 110 16.70 16.49 17.58
C SER A 110 15.62 15.49 17.25
N LEU A 111 15.62 14.34 17.94
CA LEU A 111 14.58 13.31 17.86
C LEU A 111 13.47 13.52 18.91
N LYS A 112 13.52 14.58 19.69
CA LYS A 112 12.55 14.89 20.75
C LYS A 112 11.12 15.00 20.21
N GLY A 113 10.94 15.56 19.03
CA GLY A 113 9.64 15.72 18.39
C GLY A 113 8.94 14.39 18.10
N PHE A 114 9.69 13.29 17.97
CA PHE A 114 9.14 11.95 17.78
C PHE A 114 8.91 11.19 19.11
N GLY A 115 9.35 11.75 20.24
CA GLY A 115 9.22 11.10 21.55
C GLY A 115 10.14 9.91 21.77
N VAL A 116 11.23 9.77 21.02
CA VAL A 116 12.15 8.61 21.04
C VAL A 116 13.56 8.95 21.54
N GLU A 117 13.84 10.19 21.90
CA GLU A 117 15.17 10.66 22.30
C GLU A 117 15.80 9.84 23.43
N HIS A 118 14.97 9.39 24.38
CA HIS A 118 15.41 8.60 25.55
C HIS A 118 15.61 7.11 25.24
N LEU A 119 15.15 6.62 24.10
CA LEU A 119 15.27 5.22 23.68
C LEU A 119 16.62 4.99 22.96
N LYS A 120 17.72 5.09 23.68
CA LYS A 120 19.07 5.03 23.06
C LYS A 120 19.30 3.78 22.21
N ASN A 121 18.93 2.63 22.72
CA ASN A 121 19.10 1.35 22.01
C ASN A 121 18.11 1.20 20.84
N GLY A 122 16.88 1.68 21.01
CA GLY A 122 15.88 1.73 19.93
C GLY A 122 16.32 2.67 18.82
N VAL A 123 16.88 3.81 19.13
CA VAL A 123 17.46 4.75 18.16
C VAL A 123 18.62 4.13 17.39
N ILE A 124 19.49 3.38 18.06
CA ILE A 124 20.60 2.65 17.41
C ILE A 124 20.05 1.62 16.42
N ALA A 125 19.07 0.84 16.81
CA ALA A 125 18.41 -0.12 15.92
C ALA A 125 17.74 0.56 14.72
N SER A 126 17.08 1.70 14.95
CA SER A 126 16.45 2.50 13.88
C SER A 126 17.47 3.04 12.89
N GLY A 127 18.60 3.51 13.40
CA GLY A 127 19.71 3.98 12.56
C GLY A 127 20.33 2.86 11.73
N ALA A 128 20.39 1.66 12.26
CA ALA A 128 20.85 0.48 11.53
C ALA A 128 19.97 0.17 10.30
N ILE A 129 18.66 0.31 10.45
CA ILE A 129 17.73 0.18 9.31
C ILE A 129 18.04 1.25 8.26
N MET A 130 18.20 2.50 8.64
CA MET A 130 18.52 3.60 7.72
C MET A 130 19.84 3.35 6.98
N GLN A 131 20.86 2.85 7.68
CA GLN A 131 22.13 2.48 7.07
C GLN A 131 21.98 1.32 6.07
N TYR A 132 21.16 0.34 6.40
CA TYR A 132 20.86 -0.78 5.50
C TYR A 132 20.17 -0.32 4.21
N LEU A 133 19.25 0.63 4.32
CA LEU A 133 18.60 1.24 3.15
C LEU A 133 19.63 1.94 2.25
N GLU A 134 20.59 2.63 2.83
CA GLU A 134 21.66 3.27 2.07
C GLU A 134 22.57 2.24 1.37
N ILE A 135 23.00 1.20 2.09
CA ILE A 135 23.80 0.10 1.53
C ILE A 135 23.08 -0.59 0.36
N THR A 136 21.77 -0.75 0.45
CA THR A 136 20.94 -1.36 -0.58
C THR A 136 20.43 -0.37 -1.63
N GLN A 137 20.95 0.85 -1.63
CA GLN A 137 20.65 1.92 -2.59
C GLN A 137 19.17 2.36 -2.61
N HIS A 138 18.49 2.29 -1.48
CA HIS A 138 17.16 2.85 -1.29
C HIS A 138 17.30 4.26 -0.72
N THR A 139 17.39 5.27 -1.59
CA THR A 139 17.64 6.67 -1.20
C THR A 139 16.41 7.58 -1.32
N GLN A 140 15.43 7.19 -2.13
CA GLN A 140 14.18 7.93 -2.30
C GLN A 140 13.12 7.37 -1.35
N ILE A 141 13.18 7.82 -0.09
CA ILE A 141 12.35 7.30 1.01
C ILE A 141 11.60 8.42 1.75
N ASN A 142 11.13 9.43 1.00
CA ASN A 142 10.43 10.60 1.57
C ASN A 142 9.10 10.25 2.25
N HIS A 143 8.56 9.07 2.00
CA HIS A 143 7.36 8.57 2.68
C HIS A 143 7.64 8.07 4.10
N ILE A 144 8.90 7.89 4.49
CA ILE A 144 9.28 7.65 5.90
C ILE A 144 9.36 9.02 6.55
N THR A 145 8.22 9.49 7.06
CA THR A 145 8.05 10.86 7.55
C THR A 145 8.18 10.99 9.06
N ALA A 146 8.12 9.88 9.78
CA ALA A 146 8.20 9.86 11.24
C ALA A 146 8.79 8.56 11.75
N LEU A 147 9.37 8.61 12.94
CA LEU A 147 9.77 7.46 13.73
C LEU A 147 8.87 7.44 14.97
N SER A 148 8.03 6.43 15.09
CA SER A 148 7.05 6.33 16.16
C SER A 148 7.54 5.40 17.28
N ARG A 149 7.30 5.81 18.52
CA ARG A 149 7.55 4.96 19.69
C ARG A 149 6.48 3.88 19.79
N ILE A 150 6.91 2.65 20.04
CA ILE A 150 6.00 1.56 20.41
C ILE A 150 5.58 1.79 21.87
N GLU A 151 4.32 2.17 22.07
CA GLU A 151 3.79 2.50 23.39
C GLU A 151 3.35 1.25 24.14
N GLU A 152 4.25 0.73 24.94
CA GLU A 152 4.09 -0.50 25.71
C GLU A 152 2.92 -0.44 26.70
N ASP A 153 2.69 0.71 27.31
CA ASP A 153 1.72 0.88 28.40
C ASP A 153 0.26 0.95 27.94
N LYS A 154 0.00 1.08 26.66
CA LYS A 154 -1.35 1.21 26.11
C LYS A 154 -2.04 -0.10 25.75
N PHE A 155 -1.28 -1.21 25.71
CA PHE A 155 -1.75 -2.47 25.16
C PHE A 155 -1.60 -3.62 26.11
N VAL A 156 -2.49 -4.61 25.99
CA VAL A 156 -2.33 -5.90 26.65
C VAL A 156 -1.20 -6.65 25.94
N ARG A 157 -0.20 -7.07 26.70
CA ARG A 157 0.93 -7.82 26.17
C ARG A 157 0.56 -9.27 25.96
N MET A 158 0.85 -9.78 24.77
CA MET A 158 0.71 -11.19 24.44
C MET A 158 1.99 -11.72 23.83
N ASP A 159 2.42 -12.87 24.28
CA ASP A 159 3.55 -13.57 23.69
C ASP A 159 3.11 -14.39 22.46
N ARG A 160 4.09 -14.95 21.77
CA ARG A 160 3.85 -15.77 20.57
C ARG A 160 2.98 -16.99 20.86
N PHE A 161 3.16 -17.61 22.01
CA PHE A 161 2.39 -18.80 22.38
C PHE A 161 0.92 -18.46 22.63
N THR A 162 0.65 -17.33 23.26
CA THR A 162 -0.71 -16.82 23.48
C THR A 162 -1.41 -16.52 22.15
N ILE A 163 -0.76 -15.78 21.26
CA ILE A 163 -1.31 -15.45 19.94
C ILE A 163 -1.62 -16.71 19.14
N ARG A 164 -0.69 -17.67 19.14
CA ARG A 164 -0.85 -18.93 18.45
C ARG A 164 -1.94 -19.81 19.07
N SER A 165 -1.93 -19.96 20.39
CA SER A 165 -2.89 -20.83 21.10
C SER A 165 -4.32 -20.32 21.03
N LEU A 166 -4.51 -19.00 20.99
CA LEU A 166 -5.81 -18.37 20.78
C LEU A 166 -6.21 -18.32 19.30
N GLU A 167 -5.33 -18.72 18.40
CA GLU A 167 -5.55 -18.66 16.95
C GLU A 167 -6.10 -17.30 16.49
N LEU A 168 -5.44 -16.24 16.94
CA LEU A 168 -5.90 -14.87 16.69
C LEU A 168 -5.79 -14.47 15.21
N VAL A 169 -4.64 -14.75 14.59
CA VAL A 169 -4.33 -14.29 13.24
C VAL A 169 -4.15 -15.42 12.22
N ALA A 170 -3.94 -16.64 12.69
CA ALA A 170 -3.78 -17.80 11.85
C ALA A 170 -4.30 -19.05 12.55
N PRO A 171 -4.98 -19.98 11.86
CA PRO A 171 -5.40 -21.24 12.44
C PRO A 171 -4.21 -22.18 12.64
N MET A 172 -4.30 -23.11 13.58
CA MET A 172 -3.30 -24.16 13.80
C MET A 172 -3.41 -25.30 12.78
N GLN A 173 -4.59 -25.51 12.20
CA GLN A 173 -4.87 -26.50 11.18
C GLN A 173 -5.17 -25.81 9.84
N GLU A 174 -4.80 -26.45 8.74
CA GLU A 174 -4.97 -25.88 7.38
C GLU A 174 -6.42 -25.54 7.03
N ASP A 175 -7.35 -26.35 7.48
CA ASP A 175 -8.80 -26.18 7.26
C ASP A 175 -9.50 -25.38 8.36
N GLY A 176 -8.74 -24.90 9.34
CA GLY A 176 -9.24 -24.10 10.45
C GLY A 176 -9.54 -22.65 10.08
N SER A 177 -10.08 -21.92 11.04
CA SER A 177 -10.33 -20.48 10.94
C SER A 177 -9.77 -19.76 12.15
N SER A 178 -9.20 -18.57 11.95
CA SER A 178 -8.73 -17.69 13.02
C SER A 178 -9.80 -16.71 13.45
N LEU A 179 -9.60 -16.06 14.60
CA LEU A 179 -10.47 -14.96 15.01
C LEU A 179 -10.46 -13.83 13.99
N LEU A 180 -9.29 -13.50 13.42
CA LEU A 180 -9.16 -12.49 12.35
C LEU A 180 -10.07 -12.82 11.16
N ASN A 181 -10.11 -14.07 10.72
CA ASN A 181 -10.97 -14.48 9.60
C ASN A 181 -12.45 -14.20 9.86
N VAL A 182 -12.90 -14.34 11.11
CA VAL A 182 -14.30 -14.11 11.48
C VAL A 182 -14.65 -12.62 11.53
N ILE A 183 -13.77 -11.79 12.08
CA ILE A 183 -14.05 -10.37 12.33
C ILE A 183 -13.58 -9.44 11.23
N ASP A 184 -12.77 -9.91 10.27
CA ASP A 184 -12.26 -9.07 9.18
C ASP A 184 -13.32 -8.91 8.08
N ARG A 185 -13.99 -7.78 8.11
CA ARG A 185 -14.91 -7.29 7.08
C ARG A 185 -14.39 -5.98 6.47
N THR A 186 -13.09 -5.73 6.61
CA THR A 186 -12.46 -4.55 6.02
C THR A 186 -12.47 -4.62 4.51
N VAL A 187 -12.68 -3.46 3.88
CA VAL A 187 -12.74 -3.32 2.42
C VAL A 187 -11.49 -2.69 1.82
N THR A 188 -10.68 -2.01 2.64
CA THR A 188 -9.38 -1.46 2.23
C THR A 188 -8.24 -2.35 2.73
N ALA A 189 -7.16 -2.42 1.94
CA ALA A 189 -5.96 -3.12 2.37
C ALA A 189 -5.35 -2.50 3.63
N MET A 190 -5.38 -1.18 3.73
CA MET A 190 -4.92 -0.44 4.91
C MET A 190 -5.70 -0.83 6.17
N GLY A 191 -7.02 -0.93 6.07
CA GLY A 191 -7.88 -1.37 7.16
C GLY A 191 -7.57 -2.80 7.57
N GLY A 192 -7.34 -3.69 6.61
CA GLY A 192 -6.97 -5.07 6.89
C GLY A 192 -5.65 -5.19 7.67
N ARG A 193 -4.63 -4.42 7.28
CA ARG A 193 -3.34 -4.37 8.02
C ARG A 193 -3.53 -3.82 9.43
N MET A 194 -4.31 -2.77 9.59
CA MET A 194 -4.59 -2.15 10.89
C MET A 194 -5.38 -3.08 11.80
N LEU A 195 -6.39 -3.77 11.29
CA LEU A 195 -7.20 -4.71 12.07
C LEU A 195 -6.34 -5.85 12.62
N ARG A 196 -5.47 -6.40 11.79
CA ARG A 196 -4.50 -7.42 12.20
C ARG A 196 -3.61 -6.90 13.35
N ARG A 197 -3.14 -5.66 13.25
CA ARG A 197 -2.36 -5.00 14.30
C ARG A 197 -3.16 -4.84 15.58
N TRP A 198 -4.39 -4.38 15.49
CA TRP A 198 -5.25 -4.17 16.67
C TRP A 198 -5.52 -5.47 17.42
N LEU A 199 -5.63 -6.56 16.70
CA LEU A 199 -5.92 -7.87 17.30
C LEU A 199 -4.76 -8.39 18.16
N VAL A 200 -3.52 -8.15 17.76
CA VAL A 200 -2.32 -8.56 18.52
C VAL A 200 -1.84 -7.50 19.51
N PHE A 201 -2.37 -6.28 19.43
CA PHE A 201 -2.15 -5.18 20.37
C PHE A 201 -3.47 -4.66 20.92
N PRO A 202 -4.21 -5.45 21.71
CA PRO A 202 -5.48 -4.99 22.25
C PRO A 202 -5.26 -3.84 23.24
N LEU A 203 -6.14 -2.83 23.18
CA LEU A 203 -6.14 -1.74 24.14
C LEU A 203 -6.47 -2.27 25.55
N LYS A 204 -5.89 -1.67 26.57
CA LYS A 204 -6.18 -2.00 27.97
C LYS A 204 -6.90 -0.89 28.72
N ASP A 205 -6.82 0.36 28.27
CA ASP A 205 -7.42 1.50 28.96
C ASP A 205 -8.89 1.68 28.56
N VAL A 206 -9.71 1.93 29.56
CA VAL A 206 -11.18 2.01 29.43
C VAL A 206 -11.59 3.11 28.44
N ARG A 207 -10.99 4.28 28.53
CA ARG A 207 -11.38 5.43 27.72
C ARG A 207 -11.22 5.21 26.21
N PRO A 208 -10.04 4.83 25.70
CA PRO A 208 -9.90 4.57 24.27
C PRO A 208 -10.69 3.35 23.78
N ILE A 209 -10.90 2.33 24.63
CA ILE A 209 -11.78 1.21 24.29
C ILE A 209 -13.21 1.69 24.08
N ASN A 210 -13.75 2.48 25.01
CA ASN A 210 -15.11 3.00 24.91
C ASN A 210 -15.28 3.98 23.74
N GLU A 211 -14.25 4.74 23.41
CA GLU A 211 -14.25 5.60 22.21
C GLU A 211 -14.48 4.78 20.93
N ARG A 212 -13.76 3.65 20.79
CA ARG A 212 -13.98 2.72 19.67
C ARG A 212 -15.38 2.10 19.68
N LEU A 213 -15.84 1.66 20.86
CA LEU A 213 -17.18 1.08 21.02
C LEU A 213 -18.29 2.11 20.69
N ASP A 214 -18.11 3.37 21.06
CA ASP A 214 -19.06 4.46 20.76
C ASP A 214 -19.19 4.66 19.24
N ILE A 215 -18.09 4.61 18.50
CA ILE A 215 -18.11 4.72 17.03
C ILE A 215 -18.81 3.51 16.40
N VAL A 216 -18.51 2.30 16.87
CA VAL A 216 -19.17 1.07 16.37
C VAL A 216 -20.68 1.16 16.61
N GLU A 217 -21.09 1.59 17.82
CA GLU A 217 -22.51 1.80 18.16
C GLU A 217 -23.16 2.86 17.26
N TYR A 218 -22.45 3.94 16.97
CA TYR A 218 -22.91 4.98 16.05
C TYR A 218 -23.24 4.42 14.67
N PHE A 219 -22.40 3.51 14.14
CA PHE A 219 -22.65 2.85 12.86
C PHE A 219 -23.90 1.97 12.89
N PHE A 220 -24.23 1.37 14.02
CA PHE A 220 -25.49 0.66 14.19
C PHE A 220 -26.72 1.59 14.17
N LYS A 221 -26.63 2.72 14.86
CA LYS A 221 -27.73 3.67 15.01
C LYS A 221 -27.96 4.55 13.79
N GLU A 222 -26.95 4.69 12.94
CA GLU A 222 -26.96 5.59 11.77
C GLU A 222 -26.72 4.79 10.47
N PRO A 223 -27.74 4.06 9.97
CA PRO A 223 -27.57 3.20 8.79
C PRO A 223 -27.17 3.96 7.52
N GLU A 224 -27.62 5.22 7.37
CA GLU A 224 -27.24 6.06 6.23
C GLU A 224 -25.75 6.40 6.23
N PHE A 225 -25.20 6.74 7.40
CA PHE A 225 -23.78 6.99 7.56
C PHE A 225 -22.96 5.72 7.25
N ARG A 226 -23.38 4.58 7.79
CA ARG A 226 -22.73 3.28 7.56
C ARG A 226 -22.72 2.93 6.08
N GLN A 227 -23.84 3.11 5.38
CA GLN A 227 -23.92 2.83 3.94
C GLN A 227 -23.04 3.76 3.13
N LEU A 228 -23.06 5.07 3.41
CA LEU A 228 -22.20 6.05 2.76
C LEU A 228 -20.71 5.68 2.92
N LEU A 229 -20.29 5.39 4.15
CA LEU A 229 -18.91 5.01 4.45
C LEU A 229 -18.51 3.75 3.71
N ASP A 230 -19.33 2.71 3.72
CA ASP A 230 -19.05 1.45 3.03
C ASP A 230 -18.90 1.66 1.52
N GLU A 231 -19.79 2.40 0.90
CA GLU A 231 -19.73 2.71 -0.54
C GLU A 231 -18.46 3.48 -0.90
N GLN A 232 -18.09 4.48 -0.11
CA GLN A 232 -16.91 5.28 -0.40
C GLN A 232 -15.62 4.53 -0.13
N LEU A 233 -15.55 3.71 0.90
CA LEU A 233 -14.38 2.87 1.19
C LEU A 233 -14.02 1.94 0.03
N HIS A 234 -15.00 1.42 -0.70
CA HIS A 234 -14.77 0.59 -1.88
C HIS A 234 -14.10 1.36 -3.04
N ARG A 235 -14.21 2.69 -3.06
CA ARG A 235 -13.58 3.55 -4.06
C ARG A 235 -12.17 4.00 -3.67
N ILE A 236 -11.77 3.75 -2.42
CA ILE A 236 -10.45 4.14 -1.90
C ILE A 236 -9.53 2.93 -2.02
N GLY A 237 -8.48 3.05 -2.80
CA GLY A 237 -7.44 2.04 -2.91
C GLY A 237 -6.47 2.07 -1.72
N ASP A 238 -5.32 1.46 -1.90
CA ASP A 238 -4.27 1.44 -0.88
C ASP A 238 -3.44 2.73 -0.93
N LEU A 239 -3.90 3.75 -0.23
CA LEU A 239 -3.24 5.07 -0.19
C LEU A 239 -1.81 4.99 0.36
N GLU A 240 -1.58 4.15 1.36
CA GLU A 240 -0.25 4.00 1.96
C GLU A 240 0.77 3.48 0.93
N ARG A 241 0.41 2.43 0.20
CA ARG A 241 1.30 1.85 -0.82
C ARG A 241 1.42 2.71 -2.08
N ILE A 242 0.36 3.39 -2.48
CA ILE A 242 0.41 4.35 -3.59
C ILE A 242 1.38 5.50 -3.25
N ILE A 243 1.26 6.08 -2.07
CA ILE A 243 2.10 7.22 -1.70
C ILE A 243 3.56 6.85 -1.51
N SER A 244 3.85 5.63 -1.09
CA SER A 244 5.22 5.12 -1.03
C SER A 244 5.83 4.97 -2.43
N LYS A 245 5.06 4.55 -3.43
CA LYS A 245 5.47 4.51 -4.83
C LYS A 245 5.72 5.91 -5.40
N VAL A 246 4.91 6.88 -5.01
CA VAL A 246 5.15 8.31 -5.34
C VAL A 246 6.52 8.75 -4.80
N ALA A 247 6.80 8.45 -3.55
CA ALA A 247 8.06 8.84 -2.91
C ALA A 247 9.29 8.29 -3.64
N VAL A 248 9.24 7.05 -4.10
CA VAL A 248 10.34 6.40 -4.82
C VAL A 248 10.31 6.63 -6.34
N GLY A 249 9.33 7.38 -6.85
CA GLY A 249 9.19 7.68 -8.28
C GLY A 249 8.74 6.50 -9.14
N ARG A 250 8.06 5.52 -8.58
CA ARG A 250 7.60 4.29 -9.27
C ARG A 250 6.09 4.17 -9.42
N VAL A 251 5.37 5.22 -9.07
CA VAL A 251 3.91 5.24 -9.23
C VAL A 251 3.55 5.21 -10.72
N SER A 252 2.55 4.39 -11.07
CA SER A 252 2.05 4.31 -12.44
C SER A 252 1.01 5.40 -12.71
N PRO A 253 0.76 5.74 -14.00
CA PRO A 253 -0.33 6.67 -14.35
C PRO A 253 -1.70 6.23 -13.82
N ARG A 254 -2.02 4.95 -13.85
CA ARG A 254 -3.27 4.41 -13.31
C ARG A 254 -3.38 4.57 -11.81
N GLU A 255 -2.29 4.39 -11.08
CA GLU A 255 -2.25 4.60 -9.63
C GLU A 255 -2.43 6.07 -9.27
N VAL A 256 -1.92 7.00 -10.08
CA VAL A 256 -2.16 8.44 -9.91
C VAL A 256 -3.65 8.78 -10.07
N VAL A 257 -4.31 8.23 -11.06
CA VAL A 257 -5.76 8.40 -11.26
C VAL A 257 -6.55 7.73 -10.13
N GLN A 258 -6.10 6.59 -9.64
CA GLN A 258 -6.69 5.92 -8.48
C GLN A 258 -6.62 6.80 -7.22
N LEU A 259 -5.50 7.51 -7.02
CA LEU A 259 -5.36 8.50 -5.95
C LEU A 259 -6.37 9.65 -6.11
N GLN A 260 -6.56 10.16 -7.31
CA GLN A 260 -7.59 11.17 -7.60
C GLN A 260 -8.98 10.69 -7.16
N HIS A 261 -9.37 9.48 -7.55
CA HIS A 261 -10.67 8.91 -7.18
C HIS A 261 -10.80 8.67 -5.68
N ALA A 262 -9.72 8.28 -5.02
CA ALA A 262 -9.69 8.14 -3.56
C ALA A 262 -9.93 9.47 -2.86
N LEU A 263 -9.29 10.55 -3.30
CA LEU A 263 -9.49 11.89 -2.75
C LEU A 263 -10.93 12.38 -2.98
N GLU A 264 -11.53 12.08 -4.12
CA GLU A 264 -12.94 12.35 -4.39
C GLU A 264 -13.86 11.60 -3.43
N ALA A 265 -13.56 10.33 -3.14
CA ALA A 265 -14.34 9.51 -2.21
C ALA A 265 -14.21 9.97 -0.75
N ILE A 266 -13.10 10.59 -0.37
CA ILE A 266 -12.89 11.13 0.98
C ILE A 266 -13.81 12.32 1.25
N ARG A 267 -14.18 13.12 0.26
CA ARG A 267 -15.03 14.31 0.44
C ARG A 267 -16.36 14.02 1.14
N PRO A 268 -17.20 13.09 0.66
CA PRO A 268 -18.45 12.78 1.35
C PRO A 268 -18.22 12.17 2.74
N ILE A 269 -17.15 11.42 2.94
CA ILE A 269 -16.78 10.87 4.26
C ILE A 269 -16.46 12.01 5.23
N LYS A 270 -15.64 12.97 4.81
CA LYS A 270 -15.28 14.15 5.61
C LYS A 270 -16.52 14.92 5.99
N THR A 271 -17.39 15.22 5.06
CA THR A 271 -18.64 15.96 5.31
C THR A 271 -19.53 15.22 6.30
N ALA A 272 -19.72 13.92 6.12
CA ALA A 272 -20.53 13.11 7.03
C ALA A 272 -19.94 13.06 8.45
N CYS A 273 -18.61 12.93 8.57
CA CYS A 273 -17.92 12.95 9.86
C CYS A 273 -18.06 14.30 10.58
N GLU A 274 -17.92 15.41 9.87
CA GLU A 274 -18.07 16.75 10.43
C GLU A 274 -19.47 17.01 11.01
N HIS A 275 -20.50 16.42 10.42
CA HIS A 275 -21.90 16.55 10.85
C HIS A 275 -22.35 15.42 11.79
N ALA A 276 -21.46 14.47 12.13
CA ALA A 276 -21.77 13.36 13.00
C ALA A 276 -22.01 13.82 14.46
N LYS A 277 -22.88 13.13 15.17
CA LYS A 277 -23.14 13.37 16.60
C LYS A 277 -22.17 12.63 17.52
N ASN A 278 -21.04 12.26 17.02
CA ASN A 278 -19.96 11.57 17.74
C ASN A 278 -18.69 12.42 17.67
N GLU A 279 -18.14 12.79 18.84
CA GLU A 279 -16.99 13.70 18.90
C GLU A 279 -15.73 13.13 18.25
N ALA A 280 -15.48 11.83 18.37
CA ALA A 280 -14.34 11.19 17.75
C ALA A 280 -14.46 11.23 16.21
N LEU A 281 -15.65 10.99 15.66
CA LEU A 281 -15.91 11.11 14.22
C LEU A 281 -15.78 12.56 13.74
N LYS A 282 -16.23 13.53 14.51
CA LYS A 282 -16.01 14.96 14.19
C LYS A 282 -14.53 15.29 14.07
N ARG A 283 -13.71 14.81 15.00
CA ARG A 283 -12.25 14.98 14.93
C ARG A 283 -11.66 14.33 13.68
N VAL A 284 -12.13 13.15 13.30
CA VAL A 284 -11.73 12.51 12.04
C VAL A 284 -12.06 13.42 10.85
N GLY A 285 -13.27 13.95 10.81
CA GLY A 285 -13.70 14.87 9.75
C GLY A 285 -12.84 16.13 9.67
N GLU A 286 -12.47 16.71 10.81
CA GLU A 286 -11.59 17.88 10.87
C GLU A 286 -10.16 17.59 10.37
N GLN A 287 -9.65 16.39 10.63
CA GLN A 287 -8.29 15.99 10.27
C GLN A 287 -8.16 15.48 8.83
N LEU A 288 -9.23 14.99 8.22
CA LEU A 288 -9.20 14.57 6.82
C LEU A 288 -8.92 15.78 5.92
N ASN A 289 -7.90 15.63 5.07
CA ASN A 289 -7.51 16.66 4.12
C ASN A 289 -7.94 16.26 2.71
N LEU A 290 -8.72 17.09 2.06
CA LEU A 290 -9.24 16.81 0.72
C LEU A 290 -8.18 16.91 -0.37
N CYS A 291 -7.04 17.57 -0.11
CA CYS A 291 -5.97 17.78 -1.09
C CYS A 291 -6.53 18.27 -2.44
N ASP A 292 -7.46 19.24 -2.41
CA ASP A 292 -8.19 19.69 -3.60
C ASP A 292 -7.28 20.17 -4.72
N THR A 293 -6.23 20.91 -4.40
CA THR A 293 -5.27 21.39 -5.40
C THR A 293 -4.60 20.24 -6.15
N LEU A 294 -4.19 19.21 -5.42
CA LEU A 294 -3.59 18.01 -6.04
C LEU A 294 -4.63 17.24 -6.86
N ARG A 295 -5.82 17.02 -6.31
CA ARG A 295 -6.89 16.30 -7.00
C ARG A 295 -7.26 16.98 -8.32
N GLU A 296 -7.45 18.29 -8.29
CA GLU A 296 -7.76 19.09 -9.49
C GLU A 296 -6.63 19.04 -10.51
N ARG A 297 -5.39 19.09 -10.05
CA ARG A 297 -4.21 19.00 -10.89
C ARG A 297 -4.13 17.65 -11.61
N ILE A 298 -4.35 16.55 -10.89
CA ILE A 298 -4.38 15.20 -11.50
C ILE A 298 -5.50 15.11 -12.54
N ALA A 299 -6.70 15.57 -12.20
CA ALA A 299 -7.85 15.55 -13.11
C ALA A 299 -7.59 16.33 -14.40
N LYS A 300 -6.85 17.44 -14.31
CA LYS A 300 -6.52 18.30 -15.46
C LYS A 300 -5.37 17.75 -16.29
N GLU A 301 -4.34 17.18 -15.66
CA GLU A 301 -3.09 16.83 -16.32
C GLU A 301 -3.06 15.40 -16.87
N ILE A 302 -3.78 14.47 -16.26
CA ILE A 302 -3.73 13.03 -16.61
C ILE A 302 -5.02 12.60 -17.32
N GLN A 303 -4.88 11.76 -18.35
CA GLN A 303 -6.02 11.13 -19.02
C GLN A 303 -6.89 10.36 -18.00
N PRO A 304 -8.22 10.35 -18.18
CA PRO A 304 -9.12 9.60 -17.27
C PRO A 304 -8.85 8.10 -17.22
N ASP A 305 -8.43 7.51 -18.32
CA ASP A 305 -8.08 6.08 -18.43
C ASP A 305 -6.70 5.93 -19.08
N PRO A 306 -5.63 6.25 -18.33
CA PRO A 306 -4.28 6.18 -18.86
C PRO A 306 -3.76 4.74 -18.97
N PRO A 307 -2.73 4.48 -19.78
CA PRO A 307 -2.06 3.19 -19.78
C PRO A 307 -1.30 2.95 -18.46
N GLN A 308 -0.94 1.70 -18.21
CA GLN A 308 -0.17 1.31 -17.04
C GLN A 308 1.26 1.89 -17.05
N LEU A 309 1.85 2.08 -18.23
CA LEU A 309 3.22 2.54 -18.40
C LEU A 309 3.25 3.83 -19.22
N VAL A 310 4.08 4.78 -18.78
CA VAL A 310 4.24 6.08 -19.46
C VAL A 310 4.72 5.91 -20.90
N ASN A 311 5.56 4.92 -21.16
CA ASN A 311 6.12 4.64 -22.49
C ASN A 311 5.09 4.14 -23.53
N LYS A 312 3.86 3.85 -23.11
CA LYS A 312 2.77 3.49 -24.03
C LYS A 312 2.09 4.72 -24.65
N GLY A 313 2.39 5.91 -24.15
CA GLY A 313 1.76 7.15 -24.61
C GLY A 313 0.35 7.37 -24.06
N ASP A 314 -0.26 8.50 -24.42
CA ASP A 314 -1.61 8.89 -24.00
C ASP A 314 -1.82 8.96 -22.48
N VAL A 315 -0.80 9.38 -21.76
CA VAL A 315 -0.83 9.57 -20.29
C VAL A 315 -1.34 10.96 -19.93
N ILE A 316 -0.83 11.99 -20.62
CA ILE A 316 -1.18 13.39 -20.35
C ILE A 316 -2.46 13.75 -21.06
N ALA A 317 -3.37 14.44 -20.36
CA ALA A 317 -4.67 14.83 -20.87
C ALA A 317 -4.55 15.73 -22.10
N ASP A 318 -5.44 15.55 -23.07
CA ASP A 318 -5.59 16.45 -24.20
C ASP A 318 -5.98 17.84 -23.70
N GLY A 319 -5.40 18.87 -24.29
CA GLY A 319 -5.68 20.27 -23.94
C GLY A 319 -4.94 20.82 -22.74
N TYR A 320 -4.13 20.01 -22.07
CA TYR A 320 -3.35 20.47 -20.92
C TYR A 320 -2.08 21.23 -21.30
N HIS A 321 -1.35 20.75 -22.34
CA HIS A 321 -0.06 21.31 -22.71
C HIS A 321 -0.04 21.61 -24.21
N ALA A 322 0.12 22.89 -24.59
CA ALA A 322 0.02 23.35 -25.95
C ALA A 322 1.02 22.69 -26.90
N GLU A 323 2.28 22.57 -26.50
CA GLU A 323 3.32 21.92 -27.30
C GLU A 323 3.00 20.43 -27.55
N LEU A 324 2.51 19.74 -26.52
CA LEU A 324 2.10 18.33 -26.65
C LEU A 324 0.90 18.18 -27.60
N ASP A 325 -0.08 19.07 -27.52
CA ASP A 325 -1.24 19.08 -28.41
C ASP A 325 -0.82 19.27 -29.84
N ASP A 326 0.11 20.21 -30.12
CA ASP A 326 0.68 20.46 -31.45
C ASP A 326 1.41 19.23 -31.99
N LEU A 327 2.24 18.58 -31.18
CA LEU A 327 2.95 17.35 -31.55
C LEU A 327 1.99 16.20 -31.86
N ARG A 328 0.93 16.04 -31.06
CA ARG A 328 -0.11 15.02 -31.30
C ARG A 328 -0.87 15.30 -32.61
N ALA A 329 -1.14 16.56 -32.90
CA ALA A 329 -1.78 16.95 -34.17
C ALA A 329 -0.89 16.56 -35.36
N ILE A 330 0.41 16.84 -35.31
CA ILE A 330 1.37 16.44 -36.34
C ILE A 330 1.37 14.91 -36.52
N SER A 331 1.43 14.15 -35.45
CA SER A 331 1.42 12.69 -35.51
C SER A 331 0.14 12.13 -36.12
N ARG A 332 -1.03 12.64 -35.72
CA ARG A 332 -2.34 12.20 -36.24
C ARG A 332 -2.53 12.59 -37.69
N HIS A 333 -2.25 13.84 -38.06
CA HIS A 333 -2.37 14.33 -39.43
C HIS A 333 -1.37 13.68 -40.38
N GLY A 334 -0.18 13.38 -39.89
CA GLY A 334 0.81 12.65 -40.68
C GLY A 334 0.33 11.24 -41.05
N LYS A 335 -0.29 10.51 -40.12
CA LYS A 335 -0.90 9.20 -40.39
C LYS A 335 -2.05 9.28 -41.40
N ASP A 336 -2.92 10.26 -41.25
CA ASP A 336 -3.99 10.53 -42.20
C ASP A 336 -3.44 10.88 -43.58
N TYR A 337 -2.35 11.63 -43.63
CA TYR A 337 -1.69 11.99 -44.88
C TYR A 337 -1.08 10.76 -45.59
N LEU A 338 -0.53 9.81 -44.83
CA LEU A 338 -0.05 8.54 -45.39
C LEU A 338 -1.17 7.75 -46.08
N LEU A 339 -2.36 7.71 -45.49
CA LEU A 339 -3.55 7.12 -46.10
C LEU A 339 -3.97 7.87 -47.37
N LYS A 340 -3.89 9.19 -47.39
CA LYS A 340 -4.16 10.00 -48.59
C LYS A 340 -3.13 9.75 -49.68
N ILE A 341 -1.86 9.57 -49.35
CA ILE A 341 -0.83 9.17 -50.29
C ILE A 341 -1.19 7.81 -50.91
N GLN A 342 -1.60 6.84 -50.09
CA GLN A 342 -2.02 5.53 -50.58
C GLN A 342 -3.17 5.64 -51.59
N GLU A 343 -4.23 6.35 -51.26
CA GLU A 343 -5.41 6.55 -52.10
C GLU A 343 -5.04 7.29 -53.40
N ARG A 344 -4.26 8.35 -53.31
CA ARG A 344 -3.79 9.11 -54.48
C ARG A 344 -2.94 8.26 -55.42
N GLU A 345 -2.01 7.48 -54.88
CA GLU A 345 -1.13 6.63 -55.68
C GLU A 345 -1.89 5.44 -56.29
N ILE A 346 -2.91 4.90 -55.61
CA ILE A 346 -3.79 3.89 -56.17
C ILE A 346 -4.51 4.45 -57.43
N GLU A 347 -5.06 5.66 -57.31
CA GLU A 347 -5.75 6.30 -58.40
C GLU A 347 -4.81 6.63 -59.58
N LYS A 348 -3.64 7.18 -59.26
CA LYS A 348 -2.64 7.59 -60.24
C LYS A 348 -1.99 6.42 -60.98
N THR A 349 -1.68 5.33 -60.29
CA THR A 349 -0.98 4.18 -60.88
C THR A 349 -1.92 3.06 -61.34
N GLY A 350 -3.14 3.03 -60.88
CA GLY A 350 -4.09 1.94 -61.12
C GLY A 350 -3.77 0.65 -60.38
N ILE A 351 -2.87 0.70 -59.40
CA ILE A 351 -2.51 -0.45 -58.56
C ILE A 351 -3.49 -0.55 -57.38
N SER A 352 -4.56 -1.31 -57.56
CA SER A 352 -5.65 -1.41 -56.58
C SER A 352 -5.27 -2.03 -55.25
N SER A 353 -4.23 -2.86 -55.24
CA SER A 353 -3.75 -3.54 -54.04
C SER A 353 -2.62 -2.82 -53.31
N LEU A 354 -2.30 -1.61 -53.70
CA LEU A 354 -1.24 -0.80 -53.10
C LEU A 354 -1.54 -0.52 -51.62
N LYS A 355 -0.58 -0.74 -50.77
CA LYS A 355 -0.67 -0.51 -49.30
C LYS A 355 0.54 0.25 -48.81
N VAL A 356 0.30 1.20 -47.89
CA VAL A 356 1.33 1.80 -47.06
C VAL A 356 1.53 0.92 -45.85
N GLY A 357 2.77 0.54 -45.57
CA GLY A 357 3.16 -0.23 -44.38
C GLY A 357 4.41 0.35 -43.75
N TYR A 358 4.82 -0.22 -42.59
CA TYR A 358 6.00 0.20 -41.85
C TYR A 358 6.91 -0.98 -41.61
N ASN A 359 8.22 -0.77 -41.81
CA ASN A 359 9.26 -1.74 -41.53
C ASN A 359 10.31 -1.12 -40.59
N ASN A 360 10.73 -1.85 -39.58
CA ASN A 360 11.69 -1.36 -38.57
C ASN A 360 13.08 -1.03 -39.13
N VAL A 361 13.45 -1.57 -40.30
CA VAL A 361 14.76 -1.37 -40.91
C VAL A 361 14.80 -0.13 -41.81
N PHE A 362 13.79 0.08 -42.66
CA PHE A 362 13.80 1.15 -43.65
C PHE A 362 12.57 2.08 -43.61
N GLY A 363 11.68 1.90 -42.59
CA GLY A 363 10.56 2.81 -42.33
C GLY A 363 9.31 2.56 -43.17
N TYR A 364 8.58 3.62 -43.48
CA TYR A 364 7.35 3.54 -44.28
C TYR A 364 7.62 3.19 -45.73
N TYR A 365 6.78 2.35 -46.31
CA TYR A 365 6.91 1.86 -47.67
C TYR A 365 5.55 1.73 -48.35
N LEU A 366 5.59 1.68 -49.69
CA LEU A 366 4.47 1.29 -50.54
C LEU A 366 4.69 -0.15 -51.00
N GLU A 367 3.77 -1.04 -50.67
CA GLU A 367 3.82 -2.45 -51.06
C GLU A 367 3.00 -2.67 -52.33
N VAL A 368 3.65 -3.26 -53.35
CA VAL A 368 3.05 -3.55 -54.65
C VAL A 368 3.15 -5.04 -54.89
N ARG A 369 2.01 -5.70 -55.18
CA ARG A 369 2.04 -7.13 -55.58
C ARG A 369 2.72 -7.29 -56.94
N ASN A 370 3.39 -8.42 -57.13
CA ASN A 370 4.14 -8.72 -58.34
C ASN A 370 3.29 -8.64 -59.64
N THR A 371 1.98 -8.89 -59.56
CA THR A 371 1.05 -8.76 -60.69
C THR A 371 0.92 -7.33 -61.22
N PHE A 372 1.25 -6.30 -60.42
CA PHE A 372 1.21 -4.90 -60.77
C PHE A 372 2.57 -4.24 -60.94
N LYS A 373 3.62 -5.02 -61.01
CA LYS A 373 5.02 -4.58 -61.07
C LYS A 373 5.32 -3.63 -62.21
N ASP A 374 4.68 -3.83 -63.36
CA ASP A 374 4.85 -3.01 -64.56
C ASP A 374 4.21 -1.63 -64.45
N LYS A 375 3.34 -1.41 -63.48
CA LYS A 375 2.64 -0.13 -63.24
C LYS A 375 3.37 0.80 -62.29
N VAL A 376 4.48 0.37 -61.69
CA VAL A 376 5.26 1.15 -60.75
C VAL A 376 5.98 2.30 -61.43
N PRO A 377 5.80 3.58 -60.96
CA PRO A 377 6.56 4.71 -61.47
C PRO A 377 8.07 4.56 -61.33
N GLU A 378 8.81 5.16 -62.30
CA GLU A 378 10.28 5.07 -62.33
C GLU A 378 10.96 5.76 -61.14
N ASP A 379 10.33 6.78 -60.58
CA ASP A 379 10.85 7.55 -59.43
C ASP A 379 10.72 6.84 -58.08
N TRP A 380 10.02 5.72 -58.04
CA TRP A 380 9.91 4.91 -56.83
C TRP A 380 11.16 4.07 -56.65
N ILE A 381 11.75 4.09 -55.45
CA ILE A 381 12.96 3.35 -55.12
C ILE A 381 12.59 2.01 -54.44
N ARG A 382 12.96 0.91 -55.06
CA ARG A 382 12.77 -0.44 -54.47
C ARG A 382 13.69 -0.65 -53.29
N LYS A 383 13.12 -1.02 -52.15
CA LYS A 383 13.87 -1.31 -50.92
C LYS A 383 13.87 -2.77 -50.51
N GLN A 384 12.84 -3.53 -50.87
CA GLN A 384 12.73 -4.92 -50.50
C GLN A 384 11.94 -5.69 -51.55
N THR A 385 12.42 -6.91 -51.85
CA THR A 385 11.74 -7.87 -52.72
C THR A 385 11.23 -9.01 -51.86
N LEU A 386 9.93 -9.27 -51.92
CA LEU A 386 9.27 -10.40 -51.24
C LEU A 386 8.84 -11.43 -52.28
N ALA A 387 8.41 -12.60 -51.81
CA ALA A 387 7.96 -13.68 -52.69
C ALA A 387 6.80 -13.29 -53.60
N GLN A 388 5.87 -12.46 -53.11
CA GLN A 388 4.66 -12.06 -53.84
C GLN A 388 4.48 -10.56 -54.04
N ALA A 389 5.43 -9.75 -53.55
CA ALA A 389 5.33 -8.29 -53.57
C ALA A 389 6.71 -7.63 -53.55
N GLU A 390 6.74 -6.34 -53.92
CA GLU A 390 7.92 -5.48 -53.78
C GLU A 390 7.54 -4.25 -52.95
N ARG A 391 8.50 -3.76 -52.20
CA ARG A 391 8.35 -2.60 -51.32
C ARG A 391 9.19 -1.44 -51.80
N TYR A 392 8.54 -0.28 -51.96
CA TYR A 392 9.12 0.94 -52.50
C TYR A 392 9.05 2.08 -51.51
N ILE A 393 9.99 3.03 -51.66
CA ILE A 393 9.94 4.31 -50.94
C ILE A 393 9.88 5.46 -51.98
N THR A 394 9.30 6.55 -51.54
CA THR A 394 9.31 7.82 -52.30
C THR A 394 9.90 8.91 -51.40
N GLN A 395 10.37 10.01 -52.03
CA GLN A 395 10.91 11.14 -51.28
C GLN A 395 9.84 11.77 -50.37
N GLU A 396 8.63 11.94 -50.87
CA GLU A 396 7.49 12.46 -50.12
C GLU A 396 7.19 11.59 -48.89
N LEU A 397 7.20 10.27 -49.06
CA LEU A 397 6.98 9.31 -47.99
C LEU A 397 8.06 9.42 -46.91
N LYS A 398 9.31 9.62 -47.31
CA LYS A 398 10.44 9.81 -46.39
C LYS A 398 10.34 11.11 -45.58
N GLU A 399 9.95 12.21 -46.21
CA GLU A 399 9.78 13.51 -45.55
C GLU A 399 8.68 13.45 -44.48
N TYR A 400 7.56 12.81 -44.77
CA TYR A 400 6.47 12.62 -43.82
C TYR A 400 6.84 11.65 -42.71
N GLU A 401 7.59 10.60 -43.02
CA GLU A 401 8.15 9.67 -42.03
C GLU A 401 8.98 10.42 -40.99
N GLU A 402 9.90 11.27 -41.40
CA GLU A 402 10.73 12.07 -40.49
C GLU A 402 9.90 12.95 -39.57
N LYS A 403 8.85 13.59 -40.08
CA LYS A 403 7.94 14.41 -39.26
C LYS A 403 7.14 13.58 -38.26
N ILE A 404 6.58 12.46 -38.70
CA ILE A 404 5.76 11.59 -37.84
C ILE A 404 6.61 10.95 -36.75
N LEU A 405 7.76 10.33 -37.10
CA LEU A 405 8.66 9.67 -36.16
C LEU A 405 9.28 10.68 -35.20
N GLY A 406 9.65 11.86 -35.67
CA GLY A 406 10.16 12.93 -34.84
C GLY A 406 9.10 13.44 -33.85
N ALA A 407 7.84 13.57 -34.29
CA ALA A 407 6.73 13.95 -33.41
C ALA A 407 6.45 12.87 -32.35
N ASP A 408 6.37 11.60 -32.75
CA ASP A 408 6.12 10.49 -31.83
C ASP A 408 7.21 10.37 -30.75
N GLU A 409 8.47 10.55 -31.11
CA GLU A 409 9.59 10.56 -30.17
C GLU A 409 9.51 11.73 -29.18
N LYS A 410 9.25 12.95 -29.70
CA LYS A 410 9.09 14.14 -28.87
C LYS A 410 7.89 14.05 -27.93
N ILE A 411 6.77 13.47 -28.40
CA ILE A 411 5.58 13.22 -27.57
C ILE A 411 5.96 12.35 -26.37
N LEU A 412 6.66 11.26 -26.59
CA LEU A 412 7.05 10.35 -25.52
C LEU A 412 7.96 11.01 -24.49
N ILE A 413 8.95 11.76 -24.96
CA ILE A 413 9.88 12.53 -24.09
C ILE A 413 9.11 13.54 -23.26
N LEU A 414 8.22 14.32 -23.90
CA LEU A 414 7.46 15.37 -23.23
C LEU A 414 6.43 14.80 -22.22
N GLU A 415 5.72 13.75 -22.57
CA GLU A 415 4.79 13.08 -21.65
C GLU A 415 5.52 12.53 -20.42
N THR A 416 6.68 11.91 -20.61
CA THR A 416 7.52 11.40 -19.52
C THR A 416 7.97 12.54 -18.60
N GLN A 417 8.40 13.66 -19.17
CA GLN A 417 8.80 14.85 -18.42
C GLN A 417 7.63 15.42 -17.61
N LEU A 418 6.48 15.63 -18.24
CA LEU A 418 5.29 16.18 -17.58
C LEU A 418 4.77 15.26 -16.46
N PHE A 419 4.78 13.96 -16.70
CA PHE A 419 4.41 12.99 -15.67
C PHE A 419 5.38 13.00 -14.47
N ASN A 420 6.68 13.06 -14.72
CA ASN A 420 7.69 13.16 -13.66
C ASN A 420 7.56 14.48 -12.87
N GLU A 421 7.25 15.59 -13.53
CA GLU A 421 6.98 16.87 -12.84
C GLU A 421 5.78 16.76 -11.90
N LEU A 422 4.73 16.06 -12.30
CA LEU A 422 3.58 15.80 -11.44
C LEU A 422 3.97 14.95 -10.23
N ILE A 423 4.74 13.88 -10.42
CA ILE A 423 5.22 13.03 -9.31
C ILE A 423 6.04 13.87 -8.32
N VAL A 424 6.91 14.74 -8.79
CA VAL A 424 7.69 15.64 -7.92
C VAL A 424 6.77 16.56 -7.12
N ALA A 425 5.75 17.14 -7.75
CA ALA A 425 4.77 17.97 -7.07
C ALA A 425 3.95 17.20 -6.03
N MET A 426 3.69 15.93 -6.26
CA MET A 426 2.96 15.05 -5.32
C MET A 426 3.73 14.80 -4.02
N GLN A 427 5.07 14.96 -4.01
CA GLN A 427 5.89 14.74 -2.82
C GLN A 427 5.46 15.62 -1.62
N GLU A 428 4.99 16.83 -1.88
CA GLU A 428 4.53 17.76 -0.84
C GLU A 428 3.28 17.27 -0.10
N TYR A 429 2.50 16.38 -0.73
CA TYR A 429 1.24 15.87 -0.18
C TYR A 429 1.40 14.55 0.58
N ILE A 430 2.60 13.97 0.60
CA ILE A 430 2.85 12.68 1.27
C ILE A 430 2.37 12.68 2.72
N PRO A 431 2.72 13.64 3.58
CA PRO A 431 2.29 13.61 4.98
C PRO A 431 0.76 13.67 5.15
N GLN A 432 0.08 14.53 4.39
CA GLN A 432 -1.37 14.68 4.46
C GLN A 432 -2.10 13.42 4.00
N ILE A 433 -1.63 12.79 2.93
CA ILE A 433 -2.22 11.56 2.41
C ILE A 433 -1.98 10.39 3.39
N GLN A 434 -0.84 10.36 4.07
CA GLN A 434 -0.59 9.38 5.13
C GLN A 434 -1.54 9.55 6.32
N ILE A 435 -1.85 10.78 6.71
CA ILE A 435 -2.85 11.07 7.75
C ILE A 435 -4.22 10.58 7.30
N ASN A 436 -4.62 10.89 6.07
CA ASN A 436 -5.88 10.40 5.49
C ASN A 436 -5.94 8.87 5.50
N ALA A 437 -4.87 8.22 5.08
CA ALA A 437 -4.77 6.76 5.05
C ALA A 437 -5.00 6.14 6.42
N ASN A 438 -4.38 6.69 7.46
CA ASN A 438 -4.56 6.22 8.83
C ASN A 438 -5.99 6.39 9.33
N LEU A 439 -6.59 7.56 9.11
CA LEU A 439 -7.97 7.85 9.50
C LEU A 439 -8.98 6.94 8.78
N ILE A 440 -8.80 6.74 7.49
CA ILE A 440 -9.64 5.85 6.68
C ILE A 440 -9.50 4.39 7.14
N ALA A 441 -8.28 3.94 7.40
CA ALA A 441 -8.03 2.59 7.91
C ALA A 441 -8.72 2.34 9.27
N ARG A 442 -8.68 3.31 10.17
CA ARG A 442 -9.38 3.25 11.47
C ARG A 442 -10.89 3.12 11.29
N MET A 443 -11.49 3.92 10.43
CA MET A 443 -12.91 3.83 10.15
C MET A 443 -13.30 2.51 9.50
N ASP A 444 -12.48 1.99 8.60
CA ASP A 444 -12.69 0.69 7.99
C ASP A 444 -12.68 -0.44 9.03
N CYS A 445 -11.74 -0.42 9.96
CA CYS A 445 -11.71 -1.37 11.08
C CYS A 445 -12.99 -1.31 11.95
N LEU A 446 -13.40 -0.10 12.32
CA LEU A 446 -14.58 0.09 13.17
C LEU A 446 -15.88 -0.28 12.43
N LEU A 447 -15.96 0.00 11.14
CA LEU A 447 -17.04 -0.47 10.30
C LEU A 447 -17.04 -2.00 10.16
N SER A 448 -15.87 -2.61 10.06
CA SER A 448 -15.70 -4.07 10.06
C SER A 448 -16.28 -4.69 11.33
N PHE A 449 -16.01 -4.11 12.48
CA PHE A 449 -16.59 -4.55 13.76
C PHE A 449 -18.11 -4.42 13.78
N ALA A 450 -18.64 -3.32 13.25
CA ALA A 450 -20.08 -3.14 13.16
C ALA A 450 -20.73 -4.20 12.26
N LYS A 451 -20.15 -4.49 11.11
CA LYS A 451 -20.63 -5.52 10.17
C LYS A 451 -20.59 -6.91 10.78
N ALA A 452 -19.46 -7.30 11.38
CA ALA A 452 -19.30 -8.60 12.01
C ALA A 452 -20.27 -8.77 13.18
N SER A 453 -20.47 -7.72 13.96
CA SER A 453 -21.40 -7.71 15.09
C SER A 453 -22.87 -7.85 14.66
N ASP A 454 -23.24 -7.19 13.58
CA ASP A 454 -24.58 -7.30 13.00
C ASP A 454 -24.86 -8.71 12.47
N GLU A 455 -23.95 -9.26 11.68
CA GLU A 455 -24.05 -10.61 11.12
C GLU A 455 -24.13 -11.71 12.20
N ASN A 456 -23.32 -11.58 13.25
CA ASN A 456 -23.16 -12.60 14.28
C ASN A 456 -23.92 -12.28 15.57
N ARG A 457 -24.69 -11.20 15.58
CA ARG A 457 -25.48 -10.78 16.74
C ARG A 457 -24.65 -10.59 18.01
N TYR A 458 -23.52 -9.93 17.88
CA TYR A 458 -22.70 -9.53 19.02
C TYR A 458 -23.34 -8.31 19.71
N VAL A 459 -23.11 -8.20 21.01
CA VAL A 459 -23.58 -7.07 21.81
C VAL A 459 -22.40 -6.23 22.29
N ARG A 460 -22.66 -4.95 22.57
CA ARG A 460 -21.63 -4.07 23.12
C ARG A 460 -21.28 -4.53 24.55
N PRO A 461 -19.98 -4.83 24.83
CA PRO A 461 -19.56 -5.12 26.20
C PRO A 461 -19.50 -3.86 27.06
N VAL A 462 -19.69 -4.02 28.35
CA VAL A 462 -19.41 -2.99 29.35
C VAL A 462 -17.96 -3.15 29.81
N ILE A 463 -17.16 -2.13 29.55
CA ILE A 463 -15.74 -2.11 29.93
C ILE A 463 -15.54 -1.08 31.02
N ASP A 464 -14.99 -1.51 32.14
CA ASP A 464 -14.69 -0.69 33.32
C ASP A 464 -13.37 -1.09 33.99
N ASP A 465 -13.02 -0.42 35.07
CA ASP A 465 -11.79 -0.68 35.84
C ASP A 465 -11.95 -1.75 36.91
N SER A 466 -13.10 -2.43 36.97
CA SER A 466 -13.33 -3.51 37.92
C SER A 466 -12.50 -4.76 37.60
N GLN A 467 -12.41 -5.66 38.57
CA GLN A 467 -11.80 -6.97 38.40
C GLN A 467 -12.85 -8.08 38.27
N VAL A 468 -13.98 -7.75 37.69
CA VAL A 468 -15.08 -8.67 37.44
C VAL A 468 -15.10 -9.07 35.97
N LEU A 469 -15.13 -10.37 35.70
CA LEU A 469 -15.41 -10.93 34.39
C LEU A 469 -16.79 -11.59 34.44
N ASP A 470 -17.78 -10.94 33.84
CA ASP A 470 -19.17 -11.42 33.79
C ASP A 470 -19.62 -11.56 32.35
N ILE A 471 -19.71 -12.78 31.87
CA ILE A 471 -20.15 -13.11 30.50
C ILE A 471 -21.47 -13.86 30.61
N LYS A 472 -22.52 -13.30 30.05
CA LYS A 472 -23.83 -13.94 29.94
C LYS A 472 -24.01 -14.57 28.56
N GLN A 473 -24.36 -15.86 28.52
CA GLN A 473 -24.59 -16.60 27.30
C GLN A 473 -23.44 -16.45 26.29
N GLY A 474 -22.21 -16.66 26.78
CA GLY A 474 -20.99 -16.55 25.98
C GLY A 474 -20.96 -17.58 24.86
N ARG A 475 -20.58 -17.11 23.67
CA ARG A 475 -20.41 -17.95 22.47
C ARG A 475 -19.00 -17.78 21.95
N HIS A 476 -18.43 -18.86 21.45
CA HIS A 476 -17.10 -18.78 20.82
C HIS A 476 -17.26 -18.29 19.37
N PRO A 477 -16.69 -17.12 19.02
CA PRO A 477 -16.96 -16.48 17.72
C PRO A 477 -16.46 -17.30 16.53
N VAL A 478 -15.42 -18.11 16.69
CA VAL A 478 -14.91 -18.96 15.60
C VAL A 478 -15.67 -20.27 15.54
N ILE A 479 -15.80 -20.96 16.65
CA ILE A 479 -16.45 -22.28 16.70
C ILE A 479 -17.89 -22.20 16.21
N GLU A 480 -18.65 -21.19 16.60
CA GLU A 480 -20.04 -21.05 16.18
C GLU A 480 -20.21 -20.89 14.66
N THR A 481 -19.20 -20.34 13.97
CA THR A 481 -19.23 -20.20 12.50
C THR A 481 -18.88 -21.50 11.77
N GLN A 482 -18.30 -22.48 12.46
CA GLN A 482 -17.86 -23.76 11.91
C GLN A 482 -18.79 -24.93 12.20
N LEU A 483 -19.87 -24.70 12.92
CA LEU A 483 -20.84 -25.74 13.22
C LEU A 483 -21.57 -26.20 11.95
N PRO A 484 -21.87 -27.52 11.82
CA PRO A 484 -22.66 -28.03 10.73
C PRO A 484 -24.05 -27.38 10.64
N LEU A 485 -24.63 -27.36 9.46
CA LEU A 485 -25.98 -26.85 9.22
C LEU A 485 -27.01 -27.54 10.15
N GLY A 486 -27.76 -26.72 10.90
CA GLY A 486 -28.77 -27.20 11.83
C GLY A 486 -28.29 -27.40 13.27
N GLU A 487 -26.97 -27.37 13.50
CA GLU A 487 -26.44 -27.39 14.85
C GLU A 487 -26.35 -25.97 15.41
N ARG A 488 -26.67 -25.83 16.70
CA ARG A 488 -26.60 -24.54 17.41
C ARG A 488 -25.48 -24.58 18.44
N TYR A 489 -24.77 -23.48 18.57
CA TYR A 489 -23.82 -23.28 19.67
C TYR A 489 -24.58 -23.18 20.98
N VAL A 490 -24.16 -23.94 21.99
CA VAL A 490 -24.73 -23.89 23.34
C VAL A 490 -24.00 -22.82 24.15
N PRO A 491 -24.64 -21.66 24.43
CA PRO A 491 -23.98 -20.60 25.15
C PRO A 491 -23.76 -20.95 26.63
N ASN A 492 -22.72 -20.39 27.24
CA ASN A 492 -22.38 -20.60 28.63
C ASN A 492 -22.15 -19.28 29.36
N ASP A 493 -22.54 -19.23 30.62
CA ASP A 493 -22.26 -18.10 31.51
C ASP A 493 -20.92 -18.29 32.18
N VAL A 494 -20.16 -17.20 32.33
CA VAL A 494 -18.90 -17.16 33.08
C VAL A 494 -18.92 -15.98 34.03
N LEU A 495 -18.72 -16.24 35.32
CA LEU A 495 -18.57 -15.20 36.32
C LEU A 495 -17.31 -15.47 37.14
N LEU A 496 -16.38 -14.52 37.11
CA LEU A 496 -15.18 -14.53 37.95
C LEU A 496 -15.04 -13.15 38.61
N ASP A 497 -14.73 -13.15 39.90
CA ASP A 497 -14.42 -11.94 40.67
C ASP A 497 -13.32 -12.22 41.71
N THR A 498 -12.85 -11.20 42.38
CA THR A 498 -11.77 -11.33 43.38
C THR A 498 -12.26 -11.64 44.80
N GLU A 499 -13.56 -11.70 45.03
CA GLU A 499 -14.13 -11.88 46.37
C GLU A 499 -14.84 -13.22 46.54
N LYS A 500 -15.83 -13.49 45.68
CA LYS A 500 -16.73 -14.63 45.85
C LYS A 500 -16.43 -15.80 44.95
N GLN A 501 -15.95 -15.56 43.75
CA GLN A 501 -15.69 -16.60 42.76
C GLN A 501 -14.37 -16.37 42.02
N GLN A 502 -13.30 -16.75 42.66
CA GLN A 502 -11.94 -16.56 42.14
C GLN A 502 -11.50 -17.69 41.19
N ILE A 503 -12.07 -18.86 41.34
CA ILE A 503 -11.70 -20.07 40.60
C ILE A 503 -12.96 -20.73 40.07
N MET A 504 -12.94 -21.08 38.80
CA MET A 504 -13.98 -21.89 38.13
C MET A 504 -13.37 -23.23 37.73
N MET A 505 -13.92 -24.31 38.29
CA MET A 505 -13.48 -25.67 37.92
C MET A 505 -14.35 -26.15 36.77
N ILE A 506 -13.74 -26.43 35.65
CA ILE A 506 -14.42 -26.91 34.45
C ILE A 506 -14.12 -28.40 34.30
N THR A 507 -15.15 -29.22 34.32
CA THR A 507 -15.05 -30.67 34.09
C THR A 507 -15.84 -31.03 32.84
N GLY A 508 -15.34 -31.93 32.04
CA GLY A 508 -16.02 -32.36 30.83
C GLY A 508 -15.83 -33.84 30.57
N PRO A 509 -16.61 -34.43 29.64
CA PRO A 509 -16.40 -35.83 29.28
C PRO A 509 -15.01 -35.98 28.64
N ASN A 510 -14.30 -37.02 29.10
CA ASN A 510 -12.93 -37.35 28.67
C ASN A 510 -12.80 -37.61 27.14
N MET A 511 -13.89 -37.57 26.40
CA MET A 511 -13.96 -37.84 24.97
C MET A 511 -14.24 -36.57 24.11
N ALA A 512 -14.38 -35.41 24.72
CA ALA A 512 -14.46 -34.14 24.02
C ALA A 512 -13.04 -33.59 23.88
N GLY A 513 -12.29 -34.18 22.98
CA GLY A 513 -10.95 -33.75 22.63
C GLY A 513 -10.99 -32.62 21.61
#